data_8e58520416c1d1ffaf7d4b8e8080d5cf
#
_entry.id   8e58520416c1d1ffaf7d4b8e8080d5cf
#
_cell.length_a   1.000
_cell.length_b   1.000
_cell.length_c   1.000
_cell.angle_alpha   90.00
_cell.angle_beta   90.00
_cell.angle_gamma   90.00
#
_symmetry.space_group_name_H-M   'P 1'
#
loop_
_entity.id
_entity.type
_entity.pdbx_description
1 polymer ?
#
loop_
_entity_poly.entity_id
_entity_poly.type
_entity_poly.pdbx_seq_one_letter_code
_entity_poly.pdbx_strand_id
1 'polypeptide(L)'
;KHMKHEEENFLWVSNQKALDLMKGGMLPPATSEPKNNPEYEMIDAQLTTELFGLLAPTRPDIALKMAQLPIQTTARENAQWIAEFYVIMHALASYTDDTQPIKQRIYWMADQARKHLPKHSYSAKMYDFVKAQHRAGIPWEQVRDQLYQRYQVEQADGYTMTSRNLYCNACFAAGINFAASLISLWYG
;
A
#
# COMPACT_ATOMS: atom_id res chain seq x y z
N LYS A 1 -25.98 11.33 1.97
CA LYS A 1 -26.72 11.95 3.09
C LYS A 1 -25.81 12.20 4.30
N HIS A 2 -24.93 11.25 4.67
CA HIS A 2 -23.98 11.38 5.80
C HIS A 2 -22.90 12.43 5.58
N MET A 3 -22.48 12.67 4.34
CA MET A 3 -21.39 13.62 4.03
C MET A 3 -21.78 15.11 4.17
N LYS A 4 -23.01 15.43 4.56
CA LYS A 4 -23.46 16.81 4.83
C LYS A 4 -23.15 17.29 6.26
N HIS A 5 -22.79 16.39 7.16
CA HIS A 5 -22.45 16.69 8.55
C HIS A 5 -20.94 16.54 8.71
N GLU A 6 -20.18 17.59 8.43
CA GLU A 6 -18.70 17.58 8.50
C GLU A 6 -18.20 17.25 9.91
N GLU A 7 -18.99 17.58 10.94
CA GLU A 7 -18.68 17.31 12.34
C GLU A 7 -18.67 15.80 12.69
N GLU A 8 -19.35 14.97 11.89
CA GLU A 8 -19.47 13.52 12.11
C GLU A 8 -18.53 12.70 11.21
N ASN A 9 -17.83 13.31 10.27
CA ASN A 9 -17.02 12.65 9.27
C ASN A 9 -15.56 13.06 9.40
N PHE A 10 -14.77 12.26 10.07
CA PHE A 10 -13.33 12.41 10.07
C PHE A 10 -12.74 11.61 8.91
N LEU A 11 -12.17 12.32 7.95
CA LEU A 11 -11.46 11.70 6.83
C LEU A 11 -9.96 11.91 6.98
N TRP A 12 -9.21 10.89 6.60
CA TRP A 12 -7.76 10.95 6.54
C TRP A 12 -7.28 11.81 5.36
N VAL A 13 -6.05 12.19 5.38
CA VAL A 13 -5.43 13.25 4.58
C VAL A 13 -5.77 13.18 3.10
N SER A 14 -5.49 12.06 2.42
CA SER A 14 -5.76 11.94 0.98
C SER A 14 -7.24 11.77 0.66
N ASN A 15 -8.01 11.14 1.56
CA ASN A 15 -9.46 11.03 1.45
C ASN A 15 -10.13 12.40 1.57
N GLN A 16 -9.71 13.22 2.55
CA GLN A 16 -10.23 14.58 2.71
C GLN A 16 -9.95 15.41 1.47
N LYS A 17 -8.70 15.34 0.97
CA LYS A 17 -8.34 16.07 -0.25
C LYS A 17 -9.15 15.63 -1.46
N ALA A 18 -9.32 14.32 -1.65
CA ALA A 18 -10.15 13.80 -2.74
C ALA A 18 -11.62 14.25 -2.63
N LEU A 19 -12.18 14.24 -1.40
CA LEU A 19 -13.53 14.73 -1.15
C LEU A 19 -13.69 16.22 -1.53
N ASP A 20 -12.73 17.06 -1.14
CA ASP A 20 -12.76 18.49 -1.44
C ASP A 20 -12.70 18.75 -2.97
N LEU A 21 -11.87 17.99 -3.68
CA LEU A 21 -11.81 18.02 -5.14
C LEU A 21 -13.13 17.58 -5.78
N MET A 22 -13.75 16.51 -5.24
CA MET A 22 -15.06 16.04 -5.74
C MET A 22 -16.19 17.04 -5.45
N LYS A 23 -16.17 17.72 -4.30
CA LYS A 23 -17.09 18.84 -4.03
C LYS A 23 -16.93 19.97 -5.05
N GLY A 24 -15.71 20.17 -5.56
CA GLY A 24 -15.41 21.11 -6.65
C GLY A 24 -15.72 20.59 -8.06
N GLY A 25 -16.30 19.39 -8.19
CA GLY A 25 -16.70 18.81 -9.48
C GLY A 25 -15.63 17.96 -10.17
N MET A 26 -14.47 17.73 -9.54
CA MET A 26 -13.43 16.84 -10.09
C MET A 26 -13.78 15.38 -9.77
N LEU A 27 -13.76 14.51 -10.77
CA LEU A 27 -14.09 13.09 -10.59
C LEU A 27 -12.83 12.21 -10.57
N PRO A 28 -12.85 11.08 -9.84
CA PRO A 28 -11.82 10.07 -10.00
C PRO A 28 -11.73 9.59 -11.48
N PRO A 29 -10.55 9.28 -11.97
CA PRO A 29 -9.26 9.16 -11.27
C PRO A 29 -8.46 10.47 -11.14
N ALA A 30 -8.96 11.59 -11.63
CA ALA A 30 -8.24 12.88 -11.59
C ALA A 30 -7.99 13.38 -10.14
N THR A 31 -8.83 12.98 -9.17
CA THR A 31 -8.72 13.34 -7.76
C THR A 31 -7.46 12.82 -7.07
N SER A 32 -6.78 11.82 -7.63
CA SER A 32 -5.54 11.27 -7.10
C SER A 32 -4.29 11.63 -7.90
N GLU A 33 -4.44 12.36 -9.00
CA GLU A 33 -3.26 12.77 -9.77
C GLU A 33 -2.34 13.68 -8.93
N PRO A 34 -1.01 13.48 -8.97
CA PRO A 34 -0.06 14.23 -8.13
C PRO A 34 -0.22 15.76 -8.20
N LYS A 35 -0.55 16.29 -9.39
CA LYS A 35 -0.80 17.72 -9.59
C LYS A 35 -2.04 18.24 -8.87
N ASN A 36 -3.02 17.37 -8.58
CA ASN A 36 -4.30 17.74 -7.96
C ASN A 36 -4.34 17.38 -6.48
N ASN A 37 -3.70 16.26 -6.10
CA ASN A 37 -3.68 15.75 -4.75
C ASN A 37 -2.22 15.50 -4.30
N PRO A 38 -1.60 16.39 -3.54
CA PRO A 38 -0.24 16.20 -3.05
C PRO A 38 -0.10 15.01 -2.09
N GLU A 39 -1.22 14.52 -1.55
CA GLU A 39 -1.28 13.41 -0.60
C GLU A 39 -1.49 12.05 -1.28
N TYR A 40 -1.20 11.94 -2.57
CA TYR A 40 -1.45 10.77 -3.41
C TYR A 40 -0.66 9.51 -3.00
N GLU A 41 0.39 9.65 -2.20
CA GLU A 41 1.21 8.54 -1.68
C GLU A 41 0.89 8.15 -0.22
N MET A 42 -0.29 8.53 0.28
CA MET A 42 -0.76 8.13 1.61
C MET A 42 -1.40 6.73 1.62
N ILE A 43 -1.51 6.16 2.82
CA ILE A 43 -1.99 4.78 3.05
C ILE A 43 -3.49 4.58 2.81
N ASP A 44 -4.26 5.66 2.67
CA ASP A 44 -5.73 5.65 2.70
C ASP A 44 -6.37 4.63 1.75
N ALA A 45 -5.88 4.53 0.51
CA ALA A 45 -6.39 3.57 -0.45
C ALA A 45 -6.15 2.12 0.00
N GLN A 46 -5.00 1.82 0.56
CA GLN A 46 -4.69 0.49 1.10
C GLN A 46 -5.74 0.09 2.15
N LEU A 47 -5.99 0.94 3.13
CA LEU A 47 -6.90 0.63 4.25
C LEU A 47 -8.36 0.45 3.84
N THR A 48 -8.77 1.02 2.72
CA THR A 48 -10.18 1.03 2.30
C THR A 48 -10.52 0.05 1.17
N THR A 49 -9.51 -0.52 0.49
CA THR A 49 -9.75 -1.30 -0.74
C THR A 49 -9.38 -2.78 -0.64
N GLU A 50 -8.79 -3.23 0.46
CA GLU A 50 -8.45 -4.63 0.70
C GLU A 50 -9.66 -5.57 0.54
N LEU A 51 -10.84 -5.10 0.93
CA LEU A 51 -12.09 -5.84 0.83
C LEU A 51 -12.40 -6.35 -0.60
N PHE A 52 -11.94 -5.66 -1.63
CA PHE A 52 -12.19 -6.08 -3.02
C PHE A 52 -11.51 -7.43 -3.35
N GLY A 53 -10.41 -7.75 -2.68
CA GLY A 53 -9.80 -9.07 -2.77
C GLY A 53 -10.72 -10.16 -2.23
N LEU A 54 -11.40 -9.91 -1.11
CA LEU A 54 -12.35 -10.86 -0.51
C LEU A 54 -13.63 -11.03 -1.35
N LEU A 55 -14.04 -9.99 -2.09
CA LEU A 55 -15.22 -10.03 -2.97
C LEU A 55 -14.99 -10.81 -4.26
N ALA A 56 -13.74 -11.08 -4.64
CA ALA A 56 -13.38 -11.86 -5.81
C ALA A 56 -12.35 -12.97 -5.45
N PRO A 57 -12.74 -13.95 -4.62
CA PRO A 57 -11.84 -14.99 -4.15
C PRO A 57 -11.25 -15.78 -5.33
N THR A 58 -9.96 -16.07 -5.29
CA THR A 58 -9.18 -16.74 -6.34
C THR A 58 -9.04 -15.99 -7.67
N ARG A 59 -9.63 -14.79 -7.79
CA ARG A 59 -9.66 -14.00 -9.03
C ARG A 59 -9.06 -12.61 -8.83
N PRO A 60 -7.73 -12.50 -8.64
CA PRO A 60 -7.07 -11.20 -8.47
C PRO A 60 -7.28 -10.25 -9.67
N ASP A 61 -7.46 -10.79 -10.88
CA ASP A 61 -7.78 -10.02 -12.08
C ASP A 61 -9.14 -9.30 -11.99
N ILE A 62 -10.14 -9.93 -11.39
CA ILE A 62 -11.46 -9.31 -11.13
C ILE A 62 -11.37 -8.36 -9.95
N ALA A 63 -10.73 -8.79 -8.86
CA ALA A 63 -10.54 -7.96 -7.66
C ALA A 63 -9.89 -6.60 -8.00
N LEU A 64 -8.83 -6.61 -8.81
CA LEU A 64 -8.15 -5.40 -9.26
C LEU A 64 -9.04 -4.50 -10.10
N LYS A 65 -9.84 -5.06 -11.02
CA LYS A 65 -10.79 -4.26 -11.80
C LYS A 65 -11.84 -3.57 -10.93
N MET A 66 -12.32 -4.26 -9.88
CA MET A 66 -13.27 -3.69 -8.93
C MET A 66 -12.62 -2.61 -8.05
N ALA A 67 -11.38 -2.82 -7.63
CA ALA A 67 -10.63 -1.92 -6.76
C ALA A 67 -10.04 -0.70 -7.50
N GLN A 68 -9.88 -0.75 -8.81
CA GLN A 68 -9.13 0.25 -9.59
C GLN A 68 -9.61 1.68 -9.33
N LEU A 69 -10.89 1.97 -9.53
CA LEU A 69 -11.41 3.33 -9.35
C LEU A 69 -11.44 3.75 -7.87
N PRO A 70 -11.87 2.91 -6.91
CA PRO A 70 -11.70 3.19 -5.49
C PRO A 70 -10.25 3.54 -5.09
N ILE A 71 -9.26 2.77 -5.51
CA ILE A 71 -7.85 3.08 -5.26
C ILE A 71 -7.48 4.43 -5.87
N GLN A 72 -7.81 4.63 -7.14
CA GLN A 72 -7.50 5.84 -7.89
C GLN A 72 -8.35 7.05 -7.50
N THR A 73 -9.18 6.95 -6.48
CA THR A 73 -9.81 8.11 -5.87
C THR A 73 -8.81 8.93 -5.06
N THR A 74 -7.87 8.27 -4.38
CA THR A 74 -6.92 8.91 -3.44
C THR A 74 -5.46 8.62 -3.73
N ALA A 75 -5.13 7.51 -4.41
CA ALA A 75 -3.76 7.03 -4.55
C ALA A 75 -3.28 6.92 -6.00
N ARG A 76 -1.99 7.21 -6.19
CA ARG A 76 -1.25 7.00 -7.43
C ARG A 76 0.12 6.40 -7.14
N GLU A 77 0.78 5.97 -8.19
CA GLU A 77 2.15 5.47 -8.17
C GLU A 77 2.33 4.37 -7.12
N ASN A 78 3.30 4.51 -6.22
CA ASN A 78 3.59 3.44 -5.26
C ASN A 78 2.45 3.19 -4.27
N ALA A 79 1.71 4.19 -3.83
CA ALA A 79 0.55 3.97 -2.95
C ALA A 79 -0.55 3.18 -3.66
N GLN A 80 -0.79 3.43 -4.94
CA GLN A 80 -1.70 2.64 -5.76
C GLN A 80 -1.22 1.19 -5.85
N TRP A 81 0.04 0.96 -6.24
CA TRP A 81 0.58 -0.40 -6.41
C TRP A 81 0.63 -1.18 -5.10
N ILE A 82 0.89 -0.51 -3.97
CA ILE A 82 0.83 -1.11 -2.64
C ILE A 82 -0.60 -1.53 -2.29
N ALA A 83 -1.60 -0.68 -2.53
CA ALA A 83 -3.00 -1.05 -2.32
C ALA A 83 -3.41 -2.26 -3.20
N GLU A 84 -3.02 -2.25 -4.47
CA GLU A 84 -3.24 -3.36 -5.41
C GLU A 84 -2.54 -4.66 -4.95
N PHE A 85 -1.34 -4.56 -4.36
CA PHE A 85 -0.63 -5.70 -3.76
C PHE A 85 -1.49 -6.40 -2.69
N TYR A 86 -2.11 -5.64 -1.78
CA TYR A 86 -2.95 -6.21 -0.73
C TYR A 86 -4.25 -6.78 -1.29
N VAL A 87 -4.87 -6.11 -2.26
CA VAL A 87 -6.04 -6.66 -2.97
C VAL A 87 -5.73 -8.02 -3.58
N ILE A 88 -4.57 -8.18 -4.22
CA ILE A 88 -4.12 -9.46 -4.77
C ILE A 88 -3.93 -10.50 -3.67
N MET A 89 -3.25 -10.16 -2.57
CA MET A 89 -3.03 -11.08 -1.46
C MET A 89 -4.36 -11.59 -0.88
N HIS A 90 -5.33 -10.70 -0.65
CA HIS A 90 -6.65 -11.10 -0.14
C HIS A 90 -7.42 -11.98 -1.13
N ALA A 91 -7.37 -11.70 -2.42
CA ALA A 91 -7.99 -12.57 -3.43
C ALA A 91 -7.35 -13.97 -3.46
N LEU A 92 -6.03 -14.04 -3.29
CA LEU A 92 -5.30 -15.32 -3.30
C LEU A 92 -5.44 -16.11 -2.00
N ALA A 93 -5.88 -15.48 -0.90
CA ALA A 93 -6.02 -16.17 0.39
C ALA A 93 -6.97 -17.39 0.32
N SER A 94 -7.97 -17.33 -0.55
CA SER A 94 -8.90 -18.45 -0.78
C SER A 94 -8.38 -19.51 -1.76
N TYR A 95 -7.25 -19.26 -2.41
CA TYR A 95 -6.65 -20.18 -3.39
C TYR A 95 -5.63 -21.13 -2.76
N THR A 96 -5.15 -20.82 -1.57
CA THR A 96 -4.06 -21.56 -0.95
C THR A 96 -4.50 -22.94 -0.47
N ASP A 97 -3.63 -23.93 -0.69
CA ASP A 97 -3.81 -25.31 -0.24
C ASP A 97 -3.59 -25.41 1.28
N ASP A 98 -4.59 -25.88 2.02
CA ASP A 98 -4.54 -26.01 3.47
C ASP A 98 -3.54 -27.11 3.95
N THR A 99 -3.05 -27.94 3.05
CA THR A 99 -1.99 -28.92 3.35
C THR A 99 -0.62 -28.26 3.53
N GLN A 100 -0.43 -27.03 3.03
CA GLN A 100 0.83 -26.31 3.16
C GLN A 100 0.91 -25.52 4.47
N PRO A 101 2.08 -25.41 5.10
CA PRO A 101 2.26 -24.56 6.27
C PRO A 101 1.84 -23.12 6.00
N ILE A 102 1.17 -22.49 6.96
CA ILE A 102 0.60 -21.13 6.81
C ILE A 102 1.64 -20.10 6.31
N LYS A 103 2.88 -20.14 6.83
CA LYS A 103 3.95 -19.25 6.39
C LYS A 103 4.28 -19.41 4.91
N GLN A 104 4.34 -20.65 4.42
CA GLN A 104 4.61 -20.90 2.99
C GLN A 104 3.49 -20.37 2.10
N ARG A 105 2.22 -20.50 2.53
CA ARG A 105 1.07 -19.93 1.82
C ARG A 105 1.15 -18.42 1.76
N ILE A 106 1.47 -17.76 2.89
CA ILE A 106 1.62 -16.31 2.96
C ILE A 106 2.76 -15.85 2.04
N TYR A 107 3.91 -16.50 2.09
CA TYR A 107 5.06 -16.17 1.23
C TYR A 107 4.74 -16.34 -0.26
N TRP A 108 4.02 -17.40 -0.61
CA TRP A 108 3.57 -17.60 -1.98
C TRP A 108 2.62 -16.49 -2.45
N MET A 109 1.62 -16.12 -1.65
CA MET A 109 0.71 -15.02 -1.96
C MET A 109 1.45 -13.72 -2.17
N ALA A 110 2.37 -13.39 -1.28
CA ALA A 110 3.19 -12.19 -1.35
C ALA A 110 4.08 -12.18 -2.61
N ASP A 111 4.68 -13.32 -2.96
CA ASP A 111 5.48 -13.46 -4.19
C ASP A 111 4.62 -13.31 -5.45
N GLN A 112 3.36 -13.76 -5.45
CA GLN A 112 2.45 -13.50 -6.57
C GLN A 112 2.12 -12.00 -6.66
N ALA A 113 1.74 -11.38 -5.54
CA ALA A 113 1.43 -9.95 -5.48
C ALA A 113 2.64 -9.07 -5.86
N ARG A 114 3.87 -9.47 -5.49
CA ARG A 114 5.11 -8.79 -5.88
C ARG A 114 5.27 -8.65 -7.40
N LYS A 115 4.79 -9.60 -8.19
CA LYS A 115 4.88 -9.55 -9.66
C LYS A 115 4.11 -8.38 -10.26
N HIS A 116 3.11 -7.87 -9.54
CA HIS A 116 2.31 -6.72 -9.94
C HIS A 116 3.04 -5.39 -9.70
N LEU A 117 3.95 -5.32 -8.74
CA LEU A 117 4.72 -4.11 -8.46
C LEU A 117 5.71 -3.81 -9.59
N PRO A 118 5.72 -2.59 -10.17
CA PRO A 118 6.68 -2.22 -11.21
C PRO A 118 8.12 -2.36 -10.71
N LYS A 119 8.98 -2.99 -11.49
CA LYS A 119 10.37 -3.34 -11.08
C LYS A 119 11.20 -2.14 -10.62
N HIS A 120 10.94 -0.95 -11.18
CA HIS A 120 11.66 0.28 -10.85
C HIS A 120 11.11 0.99 -9.61
N SER A 121 9.92 0.62 -9.13
CA SER A 121 9.27 1.26 -7.99
C SER A 121 10.01 1.02 -6.67
N TYR A 122 9.93 1.97 -5.75
CA TYR A 122 10.49 1.75 -4.41
C TYR A 122 9.76 0.63 -3.66
N SER A 123 8.46 0.46 -3.88
CA SER A 123 7.68 -0.62 -3.28
C SER A 123 8.20 -2.00 -3.69
N ALA A 124 8.52 -2.19 -4.97
CA ALA A 124 9.13 -3.42 -5.45
C ALA A 124 10.50 -3.68 -4.82
N LYS A 125 11.33 -2.65 -4.74
CA LYS A 125 12.68 -2.73 -4.15
C LYS A 125 12.64 -2.95 -2.64
N MET A 126 11.67 -2.34 -1.92
CA MET A 126 11.43 -2.63 -0.50
C MET A 126 11.10 -4.11 -0.28
N TYR A 127 10.17 -4.65 -1.08
CA TYR A 127 9.82 -6.06 -1.01
C TYR A 127 11.04 -6.97 -1.21
N ASP A 128 11.77 -6.76 -2.30
CA ASP A 128 12.94 -7.57 -2.64
C ASP A 128 14.03 -7.46 -1.57
N PHE A 129 14.23 -6.26 -1.00
CA PHE A 129 15.18 -6.02 0.07
C PHE A 129 14.81 -6.82 1.33
N VAL A 130 13.59 -6.65 1.87
CA VAL A 130 13.16 -7.35 3.09
C VAL A 130 13.26 -8.87 2.92
N LYS A 131 12.79 -9.39 1.78
CA LYS A 131 12.89 -10.80 1.45
C LYS A 131 14.33 -11.32 1.41
N ALA A 132 15.26 -10.53 0.83
CA ALA A 132 16.68 -10.89 0.77
C ALA A 132 17.30 -10.91 2.18
N GLN A 133 17.02 -9.92 3.03
CA GLN A 133 17.51 -9.87 4.41
C GLN A 133 16.99 -11.04 5.25
N HIS A 134 15.70 -11.37 5.13
CA HIS A 134 15.12 -12.54 5.79
C HIS A 134 15.82 -13.83 5.37
N ARG A 135 16.07 -14.03 4.07
CA ARG A 135 16.79 -15.21 3.56
C ARG A 135 18.24 -15.27 4.03
N ALA A 136 18.85 -14.13 4.27
CA ALA A 136 20.21 -14.03 4.81
C ALA A 136 20.27 -14.23 6.35
N GLY A 137 19.12 -14.43 7.01
CA GLY A 137 19.05 -14.63 8.46
C GLY A 137 19.33 -13.35 9.26
N ILE A 138 19.21 -12.17 8.66
CA ILE A 138 19.41 -10.89 9.35
C ILE A 138 18.23 -10.66 10.31
N PRO A 139 18.46 -10.30 11.60
CA PRO A 139 17.40 -10.02 12.55
C PRO A 139 16.50 -8.87 12.09
N TRP A 140 15.20 -8.95 12.38
CA TRP A 140 14.20 -7.97 11.91
C TRP A 140 14.48 -6.55 12.39
N GLU A 141 15.05 -6.39 13.60
CA GLU A 141 15.43 -5.07 14.14
C GLU A 141 16.47 -4.38 13.25
N GLN A 142 17.45 -5.14 12.78
CA GLN A 142 18.47 -4.61 11.86
C GLN A 142 17.85 -4.27 10.50
N VAL A 143 16.93 -5.08 10.02
CA VAL A 143 16.22 -4.80 8.75
C VAL A 143 15.36 -3.55 8.86
N ARG A 144 14.67 -3.35 9.99
CA ARG A 144 13.93 -2.12 10.29
C ARG A 144 14.85 -0.90 10.23
N ASP A 145 15.99 -0.96 10.89
CA ASP A 145 16.94 0.16 10.96
C ASP A 145 17.54 0.45 9.57
N GLN A 146 17.86 -0.58 8.79
CA GLN A 146 18.32 -0.45 7.41
C GLN A 146 17.25 0.16 6.50
N LEU A 147 15.98 -0.21 6.63
CA LEU A 147 14.88 0.39 5.88
C LEU A 147 14.70 1.87 6.25
N TYR A 148 14.76 2.19 7.54
CA TYR A 148 14.70 3.58 8.00
C TYR A 148 15.85 4.39 7.39
N GLN A 149 17.08 3.92 7.50
CA GLN A 149 18.24 4.58 6.92
C GLN A 149 18.07 4.79 5.42
N ARG A 150 17.74 3.73 4.68
CA ARG A 150 17.62 3.75 3.22
C ARG A 150 16.54 4.70 2.72
N TYR A 151 15.35 4.67 3.32
CA TYR A 151 14.20 5.41 2.79
C TYR A 151 13.92 6.71 3.52
N GLN A 152 14.03 6.77 4.85
CA GLN A 152 13.76 8.00 5.60
C GLN A 152 14.95 8.96 5.62
N VAL A 153 16.19 8.46 5.56
CA VAL A 153 17.39 9.29 5.64
C VAL A 153 17.98 9.54 4.24
N GLU A 154 18.26 8.48 3.49
CA GLU A 154 18.92 8.54 2.19
C GLU A 154 17.96 8.82 1.03
N GLN A 155 16.66 8.68 1.23
CA GLN A 155 15.62 8.86 0.22
C GLN A 155 15.89 8.04 -1.06
N ALA A 156 16.35 6.81 -0.87
CA ALA A 156 16.69 5.93 -1.98
C ALA A 156 15.49 5.61 -2.88
N ASP A 157 15.78 5.24 -4.10
CA ASP A 157 14.81 4.73 -5.07
C ASP A 157 13.65 5.71 -5.41
N GLY A 158 13.88 7.02 -5.20
CA GLY A 158 12.89 8.05 -5.42
C GLY A 158 11.86 8.19 -4.30
N TYR A 159 12.10 7.59 -3.13
CA TYR A 159 11.24 7.76 -1.96
C TYR A 159 11.39 9.16 -1.37
N THR A 160 10.30 9.94 -1.32
CA THR A 160 10.32 11.33 -0.85
C THR A 160 9.48 11.56 0.41
N MET A 161 8.66 10.59 0.81
CA MET A 161 7.74 10.68 1.95
C MET A 161 8.47 10.46 3.28
N THR A 162 9.33 11.41 3.63
CA THR A 162 10.16 11.34 4.84
C THR A 162 9.52 12.05 6.03
N SER A 163 10.00 11.76 7.23
CA SER A 163 9.55 12.41 8.47
C SER A 163 9.76 13.94 8.49
N ARG A 164 10.68 14.46 7.68
CA ARG A 164 10.92 15.91 7.57
C ARG A 164 9.79 16.65 6.85
N ASN A 165 9.11 15.95 5.95
CA ASN A 165 8.08 16.52 5.07
C ASN A 165 6.66 16.22 5.54
N LEU A 166 6.50 15.30 6.50
CA LEU A 166 5.21 14.79 6.91
C LEU A 166 5.00 14.90 8.42
N TYR A 167 3.75 15.14 8.77
CA TYR A 167 3.30 15.07 10.16
C TYR A 167 3.49 13.63 10.72
N CYS A 168 3.66 13.49 12.03
CA CYS A 168 3.81 12.22 12.75
C CYS A 168 4.87 11.25 12.16
N ASN A 169 6.04 11.79 11.78
CA ASN A 169 7.15 10.97 11.27
C ASN A 169 6.75 10.09 10.05
N ALA A 170 6.02 10.68 9.14
CA ALA A 170 5.53 10.00 7.93
C ALA A 170 4.57 8.83 8.18
N CYS A 171 3.91 8.79 9.34
CA CYS A 171 3.06 7.65 9.74
C CYS A 171 1.92 7.33 8.76
N PHE A 172 1.50 8.29 7.94
CA PHE A 172 0.45 8.10 6.93
C PHE A 172 0.98 7.72 5.54
N ALA A 173 2.30 7.74 5.33
CA ALA A 173 2.87 7.38 4.03
C ALA A 173 2.70 5.88 3.75
N ALA A 174 2.23 5.53 2.54
CA ALA A 174 2.02 4.14 2.14
C ALA A 174 3.32 3.33 2.21
N GLY A 175 4.44 3.88 1.78
CA GLY A 175 5.71 3.17 1.73
C GLY A 175 6.25 2.72 3.07
N ILE A 176 6.26 3.59 4.11
CA ILE A 176 6.77 3.20 5.43
C ILE A 176 5.87 2.15 6.09
N ASN A 177 4.57 2.24 5.89
CA ASN A 177 3.61 1.24 6.37
C ASN A 177 3.78 -0.09 5.63
N PHE A 178 4.02 -0.04 4.33
CA PHE A 178 4.34 -1.23 3.54
C PHE A 178 5.63 -1.90 4.03
N ALA A 179 6.70 -1.13 4.27
CA ALA A 179 7.94 -1.65 4.82
C ALA A 179 7.73 -2.37 6.17
N ALA A 180 6.96 -1.77 7.09
CA ALA A 180 6.61 -2.39 8.37
C ALA A 180 5.81 -3.69 8.19
N SER A 181 4.83 -3.68 7.29
CA SER A 181 4.03 -4.86 6.96
C SER A 181 4.87 -5.98 6.35
N LEU A 182 5.84 -5.65 5.50
CA LEU A 182 6.78 -6.64 4.93
C LEU A 182 7.65 -7.30 6.01
N ILE A 183 8.11 -6.53 7.01
CA ILE A 183 8.84 -7.11 8.16
C ILE A 183 7.92 -8.09 8.88
N SER A 184 6.69 -7.69 9.20
CA SER A 184 5.73 -8.59 9.87
C SER A 184 5.43 -9.83 9.03
N LEU A 185 5.32 -9.72 7.73
CA LEU A 185 5.03 -10.82 6.81
C LEU A 185 6.16 -11.85 6.77
N TRP A 186 7.42 -11.40 6.75
CA TRP A 186 8.57 -12.30 6.61
C TRP A 186 9.08 -12.84 7.95
N TYR A 187 8.97 -12.08 9.05
CA TYR A 187 9.55 -12.41 10.35
C TYR A 187 8.51 -12.83 11.41
N GLY A 188 7.20 -12.58 11.16
CA GLY A 188 6.09 -12.94 12.05
C GLY A 188 5.72 -14.40 12.13
#